data_5c7e137714f67a842d1ba5d17b2bbcfc
#
_entry.id   5c7e137714f67a842d1ba5d17b2bbcfc
#
_cell.length_a   1.000
_cell.length_b   1.000
_cell.length_c   1.000
_cell.angle_alpha   90.00
_cell.angle_beta   90.00
_cell.angle_gamma   90.00
#
_symmetry.space_group_name_H-M   'P 1'
#
loop_
_entity.id
_entity.type
_entity.pdbx_description
1 polymer ?
#
loop_
_entity_poly.entity_id
_entity_poly.type
_entity_poly.pdbx_seq_one_letter_code
_entity_poly.pdbx_strand_id
1 'polypeptide(L)'
;MDEKKITPERIRRVVREVLEETTREDAGGKAGKPASGVLAVGADHGGFAFKELLRKYLEQELGLVVKDCGTHGPESVDYPDFALAVARSVASGECEKGIVIDTMGIGSSIAANKVRGIRAALCHDVATARNSRAHNDANVLALGSKVVNSGHARRIVREWLATPFEGGRHAKRVQKIIDAERA
;
A
#
# COMPACT_ATOMS: atom_id res chain seq x y z
N MET A 1 -29.35 -17.23 -28.23
CA MET A 1 -28.42 -16.65 -27.21
C MET A 1 -27.01 -16.88 -27.74
N ASP A 2 -26.44 -15.82 -28.31
CA ASP A 2 -25.13 -15.91 -28.99
C ASP A 2 -24.02 -15.92 -27.93
N GLU A 3 -23.43 -17.11 -27.71
CA GLU A 3 -22.18 -17.23 -26.99
C GLU A 3 -21.10 -16.49 -27.77
N LYS A 4 -20.70 -15.32 -27.31
CA LYS A 4 -19.61 -14.52 -27.89
C LYS A 4 -18.32 -15.33 -27.81
N LYS A 5 -18.06 -16.17 -28.81
CA LYS A 5 -16.81 -16.92 -28.96
C LYS A 5 -15.64 -16.00 -28.80
N ILE A 6 -14.74 -16.34 -27.85
CA ILE A 6 -13.46 -15.67 -27.69
C ILE A 6 -12.59 -16.08 -28.86
N THR A 7 -12.33 -15.15 -29.79
CA THR A 7 -11.45 -15.43 -30.94
C THR A 7 -9.99 -15.08 -30.62
N PRO A 8 -9.02 -15.73 -31.28
CA PRO A 8 -7.60 -15.41 -31.12
C PRO A 8 -7.27 -13.92 -31.39
N GLU A 9 -7.98 -13.28 -32.34
CA GLU A 9 -7.80 -11.87 -32.66
C GLU A 9 -8.28 -10.99 -31.50
N ARG A 10 -9.40 -11.36 -30.87
CA ARG A 10 -9.93 -10.63 -29.71
C ARG A 10 -9.00 -10.75 -28.51
N ILE A 11 -8.41 -11.93 -28.27
CA ILE A 11 -7.39 -12.13 -27.22
C ILE A 11 -6.18 -11.24 -27.50
N ARG A 12 -5.63 -11.28 -28.74
CA ARG A 12 -4.46 -10.47 -29.11
C ARG A 12 -4.72 -8.97 -28.96
N ARG A 13 -5.93 -8.51 -29.28
CA ARG A 13 -6.31 -7.10 -29.11
C ARG A 13 -6.35 -6.72 -27.62
N VAL A 14 -7.01 -7.51 -26.79
CA VAL A 14 -7.08 -7.25 -25.34
C VAL A 14 -5.70 -7.29 -24.70
N VAL A 15 -4.86 -8.27 -25.07
CA VAL A 15 -3.46 -8.35 -24.59
C VAL A 15 -2.67 -7.11 -25.01
N ARG A 16 -2.85 -6.63 -26.24
CA ARG A 16 -2.18 -5.41 -26.71
C ARG A 16 -2.67 -4.18 -25.97
N GLU A 17 -3.98 -4.01 -25.81
CA GLU A 17 -4.59 -2.91 -25.04
C GLU A 17 -4.08 -2.88 -23.60
N VAL A 18 -4.03 -4.04 -22.93
CA VAL A 18 -3.49 -4.17 -21.56
C VAL A 18 -1.99 -3.86 -21.52
N LEU A 19 -1.20 -4.32 -22.50
CA LEU A 19 0.23 -4.01 -22.56
C LEU A 19 0.49 -2.53 -22.86
N GLU A 20 -0.33 -1.90 -23.72
CA GLU A 20 -0.23 -0.47 -24.03
C GLU A 20 -0.68 0.41 -22.84
N GLU A 21 -1.71 0.02 -22.09
CA GLU A 21 -2.08 0.68 -20.84
C GLU A 21 -0.96 0.57 -19.79
N THR A 22 -0.39 -0.62 -19.64
CA THR A 22 0.72 -0.85 -18.68
C THR A 22 1.96 -0.02 -19.04
N THR A 23 2.28 0.12 -20.33
CA THR A 23 3.41 0.93 -20.80
C THR A 23 3.13 2.43 -20.76
N ARG A 24 1.88 2.88 -20.91
CA ARG A 24 1.49 4.29 -20.75
C ARG A 24 1.52 4.72 -19.29
N GLU A 25 1.14 3.84 -18.36
CA GLU A 25 1.27 4.09 -16.92
C GLU A 25 2.73 4.25 -16.49
N ASP A 26 3.66 3.54 -17.11
CA ASP A 26 5.10 3.66 -16.86
C ASP A 26 5.73 4.96 -17.44
N ALA A 27 5.08 5.62 -18.41
CA ALA A 27 5.65 6.77 -19.13
C ALA A 27 5.13 8.16 -18.72
N GLY A 28 4.13 8.27 -17.87
CA GLY A 28 3.32 9.50 -17.74
C GLY A 28 3.06 10.09 -16.37
N GLY A 29 3.89 9.89 -15.37
CA GLY A 29 3.72 10.58 -14.08
C GLY A 29 5.01 11.23 -13.62
N LYS A 30 5.09 12.57 -13.62
CA LYS A 30 6.03 13.27 -12.76
C LYS A 30 5.65 12.90 -11.33
N ALA A 31 6.30 11.87 -10.78
CA ALA A 31 6.15 11.49 -9.39
C ALA A 31 6.44 12.74 -8.54
N GLY A 32 5.47 13.16 -7.73
CA GLY A 32 5.67 14.18 -6.73
C GLY A 32 6.85 13.78 -5.85
N LYS A 33 7.52 14.77 -5.25
CA LYS A 33 8.63 14.52 -4.33
C LYS A 33 8.10 13.58 -3.23
N PRO A 34 8.77 12.45 -2.93
CA PRO A 34 8.30 11.57 -1.87
C PRO A 34 8.23 12.32 -0.54
N ALA A 35 7.33 11.88 0.34
CA ALA A 35 7.15 12.45 1.66
C ALA A 35 8.51 12.61 2.38
N SER A 36 8.68 13.72 3.09
CA SER A 36 9.95 14.03 3.78
C SER A 36 10.03 13.45 5.20
N GLY A 37 9.04 12.63 5.60
CA GLY A 37 8.90 12.11 6.95
C GLY A 37 9.46 10.70 7.16
N VAL A 38 9.44 10.25 8.42
CA VAL A 38 9.80 8.89 8.79
C VAL A 38 8.67 7.94 8.41
N LEU A 39 8.99 6.83 7.77
CA LEU A 39 8.05 5.80 7.35
C LEU A 39 8.19 4.55 8.25
N ALA A 40 7.12 4.15 8.92
CA ALA A 40 7.09 2.88 9.65
C ALA A 40 6.92 1.70 8.70
N VAL A 41 7.73 0.65 8.82
CA VAL A 41 7.57 -0.57 8.02
C VAL A 41 7.61 -1.78 8.94
N GLY A 42 6.64 -2.68 8.81
CA GLY A 42 6.56 -3.91 9.59
C GLY A 42 6.02 -5.08 8.77
N ALA A 43 6.42 -6.28 9.14
CA ALA A 43 5.92 -7.51 8.54
C ALA A 43 5.91 -8.66 9.53
N ASP A 44 5.10 -9.70 9.27
CA ASP A 44 5.27 -11.01 9.86
C ASP A 44 6.37 -11.83 9.16
N HIS A 45 6.55 -13.07 9.56
CA HIS A 45 7.51 -13.98 8.93
C HIS A 45 7.23 -14.23 7.44
N GLY A 46 5.96 -14.26 7.02
CA GLY A 46 5.56 -14.42 5.61
C GLY A 46 5.87 -13.20 4.75
N GLY A 47 5.94 -12.02 5.36
CA GLY A 47 6.30 -10.75 4.73
C GLY A 47 7.76 -10.34 4.92
N PHE A 48 8.55 -11.01 5.78
CA PHE A 48 9.88 -10.58 6.19
C PHE A 48 10.83 -10.31 5.02
N ALA A 49 11.05 -11.29 4.14
CA ALA A 49 11.96 -11.13 3.01
C ALA A 49 11.50 -9.98 2.07
N PHE A 50 10.20 -9.84 1.91
CA PHE A 50 9.60 -8.78 1.09
C PHE A 50 9.77 -7.40 1.74
N LYS A 51 9.61 -7.31 3.07
CA LYS A 51 9.91 -6.11 3.86
C LYS A 51 11.36 -5.65 3.66
N GLU A 52 12.32 -6.57 3.74
CA GLU A 52 13.73 -6.23 3.56
C GLU A 52 14.05 -5.69 2.14
N LEU A 53 13.41 -6.25 1.11
CA LEU A 53 13.53 -5.73 -0.26
C LEU A 53 12.92 -4.33 -0.40
N LEU A 54 11.75 -4.09 0.18
CA LEU A 54 11.10 -2.77 0.16
C LEU A 54 11.86 -1.76 1.00
N ARG A 55 12.37 -2.13 2.16
CA ARG A 55 13.18 -1.25 3.02
C ARG A 55 14.39 -0.72 2.27
N LYS A 56 15.15 -1.60 1.60
CA LYS A 56 16.29 -1.18 0.77
C LYS A 56 15.87 -0.20 -0.33
N TYR A 57 14.76 -0.46 -1.00
CA TYR A 57 14.22 0.43 -2.03
C TYR A 57 13.87 1.82 -1.45
N LEU A 58 13.18 1.86 -0.30
CA LEU A 58 12.76 3.09 0.36
C LEU A 58 13.97 3.93 0.81
N GLU A 59 14.97 3.29 1.42
CA GLU A 59 16.15 3.97 1.95
C GLU A 59 17.14 4.38 0.83
N GLN A 60 17.48 3.45 -0.07
CA GLN A 60 18.57 3.64 -1.04
C GLN A 60 18.12 4.31 -2.34
N GLU A 61 16.91 4.03 -2.81
CA GLU A 61 16.42 4.57 -4.08
C GLU A 61 15.50 5.79 -3.89
N LEU A 62 14.70 5.84 -2.80
CA LEU A 62 13.83 6.98 -2.51
C LEU A 62 14.39 7.95 -1.46
N GLY A 63 15.48 7.60 -0.76
CA GLY A 63 16.12 8.44 0.25
C GLY A 63 15.27 8.70 1.49
N LEU A 64 14.35 7.78 1.82
CA LEU A 64 13.46 7.92 2.98
C LEU A 64 14.09 7.37 4.25
N VAL A 65 13.72 7.92 5.39
CA VAL A 65 14.06 7.37 6.70
C VAL A 65 13.02 6.32 7.08
N VAL A 66 13.46 5.09 7.34
CA VAL A 66 12.58 3.97 7.68
C VAL A 66 12.74 3.57 9.14
N LYS A 67 11.64 3.54 9.89
CA LYS A 67 11.54 2.88 11.18
C LYS A 67 11.11 1.44 10.95
N ASP A 68 12.02 0.49 11.18
CA ASP A 68 11.71 -0.95 11.11
C ASP A 68 10.98 -1.40 12.39
N CYS A 69 9.72 -1.78 12.24
CA CYS A 69 8.86 -2.27 13.31
C CYS A 69 8.87 -3.81 13.45
N GLY A 70 9.75 -4.50 12.75
CA GLY A 70 9.88 -5.98 12.76
C GLY A 70 9.04 -6.65 11.66
N THR A 71 8.98 -8.01 11.57
CA THR A 71 9.89 -8.91 12.30
C THR A 71 11.31 -8.83 11.77
N HIS A 72 12.28 -9.35 12.53
CA HIS A 72 13.70 -9.31 12.16
C HIS A 72 14.26 -10.67 11.72
N GLY A 73 13.38 -11.65 11.49
CA GLY A 73 13.76 -12.99 11.07
C GLY A 73 12.60 -13.76 10.42
N PRO A 74 12.89 -14.97 9.90
CA PRO A 74 11.91 -15.82 9.23
C PRO A 74 11.10 -16.70 10.19
N GLU A 75 11.37 -16.65 11.50
CA GLU A 75 10.68 -17.44 12.52
C GLU A 75 9.21 -17.07 12.58
N SER A 76 8.35 -18.05 12.83
CA SER A 76 6.91 -17.86 12.88
C SER A 76 6.53 -16.88 13.99
N VAL A 77 5.80 -15.83 13.61
CA VAL A 77 5.32 -14.77 14.49
C VAL A 77 3.91 -14.36 14.06
N ASP A 78 3.19 -13.71 14.98
CA ASP A 78 1.82 -13.27 14.73
C ASP A 78 1.79 -11.89 14.04
N TYR A 79 1.19 -11.82 12.86
CA TYR A 79 1.10 -10.60 12.04
C TYR A 79 0.47 -9.40 12.78
N PRO A 80 -0.53 -9.57 13.70
CA PRO A 80 -1.14 -8.42 14.35
C PRO A 80 -0.16 -7.59 15.16
N ASP A 81 0.85 -8.22 15.78
CA ASP A 81 1.83 -7.51 16.61
C ASP A 81 2.57 -6.45 15.80
N PHE A 82 3.00 -6.80 14.61
CA PHE A 82 3.74 -5.90 13.72
C PHE A 82 2.83 -4.88 13.04
N ALA A 83 1.62 -5.29 12.66
CA ALA A 83 0.63 -4.37 12.11
C ALA A 83 0.23 -3.30 13.14
N LEU A 84 0.03 -3.69 14.40
CA LEU A 84 -0.25 -2.78 15.50
C LEU A 84 0.96 -1.89 15.84
N ALA A 85 2.20 -2.40 15.77
CA ALA A 85 3.40 -1.60 15.99
C ALA A 85 3.53 -0.48 14.97
N VAL A 86 3.35 -0.79 13.68
CA VAL A 86 3.32 0.21 12.60
C VAL A 86 2.19 1.21 12.81
N ALA A 87 0.98 0.72 13.04
CA ALA A 87 -0.20 1.56 13.23
C ALA A 87 -0.05 2.54 14.40
N ARG A 88 0.49 2.08 15.53
CA ARG A 88 0.75 2.93 16.72
C ARG A 88 1.82 3.99 16.45
N SER A 89 2.89 3.65 15.72
CA SER A 89 3.93 4.62 15.34
C SER A 89 3.37 5.74 14.44
N VAL A 90 2.41 5.41 13.57
CA VAL A 90 1.72 6.42 12.75
C VAL A 90 0.71 7.21 13.57
N ALA A 91 -0.08 6.54 14.42
CA ALA A 91 -1.10 7.20 15.23
C ALA A 91 -0.52 8.16 16.27
N SER A 92 0.67 7.87 16.82
CA SER A 92 1.40 8.76 17.74
C SER A 92 2.07 9.94 17.07
N GLY A 93 2.14 9.96 15.73
CA GLY A 93 2.87 10.99 14.95
C GLY A 93 4.39 10.79 14.91
N GLU A 94 4.92 9.68 15.47
CA GLU A 94 6.34 9.33 15.35
C GLU A 94 6.74 9.03 13.91
N CYS A 95 5.83 8.43 13.14
CA CYS A 95 5.97 8.22 11.71
C CYS A 95 4.83 8.91 10.96
N GLU A 96 5.15 9.48 9.79
CA GLU A 96 4.14 10.14 8.95
C GLU A 96 3.16 9.14 8.32
N LYS A 97 3.68 8.00 7.86
CA LYS A 97 2.93 6.93 7.19
C LYS A 97 3.50 5.57 7.58
N GLY A 98 2.75 4.51 7.26
CA GLY A 98 3.18 3.15 7.52
C GLY A 98 2.96 2.19 6.35
N ILE A 99 3.76 1.13 6.31
CA ILE A 99 3.58 -0.02 5.41
C ILE A 99 3.59 -1.29 6.26
N VAL A 100 2.56 -2.11 6.12
CA VAL A 100 2.46 -3.43 6.76
C VAL A 100 2.42 -4.52 5.69
N ILE A 101 3.11 -5.62 5.94
CA ILE A 101 3.25 -6.70 4.98
C ILE A 101 3.02 -8.04 5.69
N ASP A 102 2.08 -8.82 5.20
CA ASP A 102 1.95 -10.24 5.53
C ASP A 102 1.85 -11.06 4.25
N THR A 103 1.45 -12.33 4.35
CA THR A 103 1.31 -13.20 3.19
C THR A 103 0.27 -12.68 2.19
N MET A 104 -0.88 -12.19 2.67
CA MET A 104 -2.03 -11.74 1.86
C MET A 104 -2.33 -10.24 2.02
N GLY A 105 -1.85 -9.60 3.08
CA GLY A 105 -2.13 -8.21 3.44
C GLY A 105 -3.47 -8.00 4.16
N ILE A 106 -4.33 -9.02 4.19
CA ILE A 106 -5.71 -8.91 4.71
C ILE A 106 -5.70 -8.73 6.22
N GLY A 107 -5.05 -9.66 6.93
CA GLY A 107 -5.04 -9.67 8.39
C GLY A 107 -4.36 -8.43 8.97
N SER A 108 -3.23 -8.04 8.41
CA SER A 108 -2.50 -6.84 8.82
C SER A 108 -3.31 -5.57 8.57
N SER A 109 -4.05 -5.49 7.47
CA SER A 109 -4.95 -4.36 7.20
C SER A 109 -6.06 -4.27 8.25
N ILE A 110 -6.69 -5.40 8.60
CA ILE A 110 -7.75 -5.45 9.63
C ILE A 110 -7.19 -5.03 11.00
N ALA A 111 -6.02 -5.58 11.39
CA ALA A 111 -5.38 -5.28 12.66
C ALA A 111 -4.99 -3.80 12.78
N ALA A 112 -4.35 -3.24 11.76
CA ALA A 112 -3.95 -1.84 11.74
C ALA A 112 -5.14 -0.89 11.91
N ASN A 113 -6.28 -1.19 11.26
CA ASN A 113 -7.52 -0.39 11.37
C ASN A 113 -8.20 -0.47 12.75
N LYS A 114 -7.70 -1.27 13.69
CA LYS A 114 -8.16 -1.25 15.09
C LYS A 114 -7.51 -0.15 15.91
N VAL A 115 -6.48 0.51 15.38
CA VAL A 115 -5.83 1.64 16.04
C VAL A 115 -6.50 2.93 15.59
N ARG A 116 -6.97 3.71 16.56
CA ARG A 116 -7.65 4.98 16.29
C ARG A 116 -6.78 5.92 15.47
N GLY A 117 -7.37 6.59 14.50
CA GLY A 117 -6.69 7.50 13.57
C GLY A 117 -6.01 6.79 12.40
N ILE A 118 -6.06 5.47 12.32
CA ILE A 118 -5.48 4.70 11.22
C ILE A 118 -6.53 4.39 10.17
N ARG A 119 -6.15 4.62 8.94
CA ARG A 119 -6.88 4.26 7.73
C ARG A 119 -5.94 3.39 6.88
N ALA A 120 -5.88 2.09 7.23
CA ALA A 120 -5.09 1.11 6.52
C ALA A 120 -5.84 0.62 5.28
N ALA A 121 -5.19 0.72 4.13
CA ALA A 121 -5.73 0.27 2.85
C ALA A 121 -4.91 -0.91 2.31
N LEU A 122 -5.59 -2.03 2.05
CA LEU A 122 -5.02 -3.15 1.31
C LEU A 122 -5.03 -2.83 -0.18
N CYS A 123 -3.86 -2.77 -0.80
CA CYS A 123 -3.73 -2.45 -2.22
C CYS A 123 -2.94 -3.53 -2.96
N HIS A 124 -3.46 -3.93 -4.11
CA HIS A 124 -2.83 -4.93 -4.97
C HIS A 124 -2.33 -4.36 -6.30
N ASP A 125 -2.68 -3.11 -6.58
CA ASP A 125 -2.33 -2.40 -7.81
C ASP A 125 -2.16 -0.89 -7.56
N VAL A 126 -1.64 -0.21 -8.58
CA VAL A 126 -1.35 1.24 -8.54
C VAL A 126 -2.64 2.07 -8.44
N ALA A 127 -3.73 1.61 -9.06
CA ALA A 127 -4.99 2.36 -9.05
C ALA A 127 -5.64 2.37 -7.66
N THR A 128 -5.67 1.22 -6.96
CA THR A 128 -6.15 1.13 -5.57
C THR A 128 -5.25 1.91 -4.61
N ALA A 129 -3.93 1.89 -4.81
CA ALA A 129 -2.98 2.67 -4.04
C ALA A 129 -3.24 4.19 -4.17
N ARG A 130 -3.34 4.69 -5.41
CA ARG A 130 -3.69 6.08 -5.71
C ARG A 130 -5.01 6.47 -5.08
N ASN A 131 -6.07 5.68 -5.31
CA ASN A 131 -7.40 5.96 -4.78
C ASN A 131 -7.43 6.01 -3.25
N SER A 132 -6.74 5.08 -2.57
CA SER A 132 -6.67 5.04 -1.12
C SER A 132 -6.10 6.32 -0.52
N ARG A 133 -5.13 6.93 -1.19
CA ARG A 133 -4.58 8.23 -0.78
C ARG A 133 -5.48 9.37 -1.18
N ALA A 134 -5.80 9.48 -2.48
CA ALA A 134 -6.55 10.60 -3.03
C ALA A 134 -7.93 10.79 -2.37
N HIS A 135 -8.64 9.70 -2.13
CA HIS A 135 -10.03 9.75 -1.65
C HIS A 135 -10.22 9.41 -0.18
N ASN A 136 -9.36 8.56 0.40
CA ASN A 136 -9.54 8.06 1.76
C ASN A 136 -8.49 8.57 2.74
N ASP A 137 -7.49 9.30 2.26
CA ASP A 137 -6.34 9.74 3.05
C ASP A 137 -5.74 8.60 3.86
N ALA A 138 -5.58 7.42 3.23
CA ALA A 138 -5.00 6.25 3.88
C ALA A 138 -3.59 6.56 4.36
N ASN A 139 -3.31 6.33 5.63
CA ASN A 139 -2.01 6.61 6.25
C ASN A 139 -1.20 5.34 6.54
N VAL A 140 -1.79 4.17 6.32
CA VAL A 140 -1.11 2.86 6.33
C VAL A 140 -1.45 2.11 5.05
N LEU A 141 -0.43 1.60 4.36
CA LEU A 141 -0.55 0.71 3.20
C LEU A 141 -0.35 -0.73 3.65
N ALA A 142 -1.27 -1.62 3.31
CA ALA A 142 -1.11 -3.06 3.52
C ALA A 142 -0.82 -3.76 2.20
N LEU A 143 0.15 -4.68 2.20
CA LEU A 143 0.59 -5.44 1.03
C LEU A 143 0.64 -6.94 1.35
N GLY A 144 0.30 -7.75 0.35
CA GLY A 144 0.46 -9.21 0.41
C GLY A 144 1.70 -9.68 -0.35
N SER A 145 2.67 -10.26 0.36
CA SER A 145 3.95 -10.72 -0.22
C SER A 145 3.78 -11.83 -1.27
N LYS A 146 2.68 -12.60 -1.21
CA LYS A 146 2.33 -13.61 -2.21
C LYS A 146 1.32 -13.13 -3.26
N VAL A 147 0.83 -11.90 -3.13
CA VAL A 147 -0.17 -11.33 -4.04
C VAL A 147 0.49 -10.45 -5.08
N VAL A 148 1.48 -9.64 -4.67
CA VAL A 148 2.21 -8.75 -5.56
C VAL A 148 3.69 -9.12 -5.62
N ASN A 149 4.30 -9.06 -6.80
CA ASN A 149 5.75 -9.23 -6.92
C ASN A 149 6.48 -7.93 -6.51
N SER A 150 7.78 -8.02 -6.26
CA SER A 150 8.59 -6.91 -5.76
C SER A 150 8.61 -5.69 -6.69
N GLY A 151 8.65 -5.90 -8.01
CA GLY A 151 8.61 -4.82 -9.00
C GLY A 151 7.28 -4.07 -8.98
N HIS A 152 6.18 -4.81 -8.89
CA HIS A 152 4.84 -4.20 -8.79
C HIS A 152 4.64 -3.48 -7.45
N ALA A 153 5.13 -4.05 -6.36
CA ALA A 153 5.08 -3.40 -5.05
C ALA A 153 5.83 -2.07 -5.01
N ARG A 154 6.99 -1.97 -5.66
CA ARG A 154 7.72 -0.70 -5.78
C ARG A 154 6.89 0.37 -6.49
N ARG A 155 6.16 0.01 -7.55
CA ARG A 155 5.24 0.94 -8.25
C ARG A 155 4.07 1.35 -7.36
N ILE A 156 3.44 0.41 -6.67
CA ILE A 156 2.37 0.66 -5.69
C ILE A 156 2.84 1.63 -4.62
N VAL A 157 3.97 1.34 -3.98
CA VAL A 157 4.53 2.16 -2.90
C VAL A 157 4.89 3.56 -3.38
N ARG A 158 5.55 3.68 -4.55
CA ARG A 158 5.90 4.98 -5.13
C ARG A 158 4.65 5.83 -5.37
N GLU A 159 3.64 5.27 -6.00
CA GLU A 159 2.39 5.96 -6.27
C GLU A 159 1.68 6.36 -4.99
N TRP A 160 1.60 5.44 -4.03
CA TRP A 160 0.96 5.69 -2.75
C TRP A 160 1.63 6.83 -1.98
N LEU A 161 2.96 6.86 -1.94
CA LEU A 161 3.72 7.92 -1.27
C LEU A 161 3.61 9.27 -1.99
N ALA A 162 3.52 9.27 -3.32
CA ALA A 162 3.45 10.47 -4.14
C ALA A 162 2.05 11.08 -4.23
N THR A 163 0.99 10.31 -3.96
CA THR A 163 -0.39 10.78 -4.12
C THR A 163 -0.83 11.60 -2.92
N PRO A 164 -1.20 12.89 -3.10
CA PRO A 164 -1.78 13.72 -2.05
C PRO A 164 -3.25 13.35 -1.82
N PHE A 165 -3.78 13.76 -0.65
CA PHE A 165 -5.21 13.72 -0.40
C PHE A 165 -5.91 14.86 -1.15
N GLU A 166 -6.97 14.55 -1.88
CA GLU A 166 -7.73 15.54 -2.67
C GLU A 166 -8.63 16.46 -1.82
N GLY A 167 -8.97 16.05 -0.61
CA GLY A 167 -9.85 16.85 0.26
C GLY A 167 -11.28 16.99 -0.30
N GLY A 168 -11.85 18.21 -0.22
CA GLY A 168 -13.16 18.51 -0.80
C GLY A 168 -14.27 17.58 -0.32
N ARG A 169 -15.01 16.98 -1.26
CA ARG A 169 -16.09 16.01 -0.97
C ARG A 169 -15.59 14.78 -0.21
N HIS A 170 -14.31 14.41 -0.40
CA HIS A 170 -13.71 13.24 0.26
C HIS A 170 -13.43 13.52 1.73
N ALA A 171 -13.05 14.75 2.11
CA ALA A 171 -12.81 15.13 3.49
C ALA A 171 -14.05 14.87 4.39
N LYS A 172 -15.25 15.19 3.90
CA LYS A 172 -16.49 14.92 4.65
C LYS A 172 -16.73 13.42 4.89
N ARG A 173 -16.30 12.55 3.96
CA ARG A 173 -16.42 11.10 4.09
C ARG A 173 -15.38 10.54 5.05
N VAL A 174 -14.14 11.01 4.95
CA VAL A 174 -13.07 10.65 5.88
C VAL A 174 -13.43 11.09 7.30
N GLN A 175 -14.01 12.28 7.47
CA GLN A 175 -14.46 12.75 8.79
C GLN A 175 -15.49 11.79 9.41
N LYS A 176 -16.44 11.25 8.63
CA LYS A 176 -17.41 10.27 9.14
C LYS A 176 -16.75 8.96 9.59
N ILE A 177 -15.65 8.55 8.95
CA ILE A 177 -14.87 7.38 9.41
C ILE A 177 -14.21 7.69 10.76
N ILE A 178 -13.60 8.89 10.88
CA ILE A 178 -12.96 9.34 12.12
C ILE A 178 -14.00 9.48 13.26
N ASP A 179 -15.18 9.97 12.95
CA ASP A 179 -16.25 10.14 13.95
C ASP A 179 -16.76 8.77 14.47
N ALA A 180 -16.79 7.74 13.61
CA ALA A 180 -17.16 6.38 14.00
C ALA A 180 -16.17 5.74 15.01
N GLU A 181 -14.93 6.21 15.08
CA GLU A 181 -13.96 5.75 16.08
C GLU A 181 -14.26 6.28 17.49
N ARG A 182 -15.19 7.22 17.63
CA ARG A 182 -15.56 7.86 18.90
C ARG A 182 -16.86 7.31 19.47
N ALA A 183 -17.59 6.54 18.69
CA ALA A 183 -18.83 5.89 19.07
C ALA A 183 -18.56 4.57 19.81
#